data_6691c19ee40b0686b9b0441733d2f5e7
#
_entry.id   6691c19ee40b0686b9b0441733d2f5e7
#
_cell.length_a   1.000
_cell.length_b   1.000
_cell.length_c   1.000
_cell.angle_alpha   90.00
_cell.angle_beta   90.00
_cell.angle_gamma   90.00
#
_symmetry.space_group_name_H-M   'P 1'
#
loop_
_entity.id
_entity.type
_entity.pdbx_description
1 polymer ?
#
loop_
_entity_poly.entity_id
_entity_poly.type
_entity_poly.pdbx_seq_one_letter_code
_entity_poly.pdbx_strand_id
1 'polypeptide(L)'
;QLEDRGMSLNGVVLLSSIMNYGVRQPGYPQNFVTLLPTYSATAWYHRKLAHPAATVGEQVQRARDFALGPYASALAKGHMISDAERAEIVRQMSELTGLSPTFIDNANMRVELSSFRKELLRDRRQTIGRLDTRYLGLDDDASGDSPEDDPSSSAVTGAYFGVFRDYVANELNYKTDVEYRM
;
A
#
# COMPACT_ATOMS: atom_id res chain seq x y z
N GLN A 1 27.77 -2.82 -20.50
CA GLN A 1 28.20 -1.45 -20.89
C GLN A 1 29.33 -0.90 -20.01
N LEU A 2 29.29 -1.05 -18.67
CA LEU A 2 30.37 -0.61 -17.77
C LEU A 2 31.57 -1.56 -17.88
N GLU A 3 31.33 -2.86 -17.87
CA GLU A 3 32.38 -3.88 -18.06
C GLU A 3 33.08 -3.75 -19.39
N ASP A 4 32.35 -3.43 -20.46
CA ASP A 4 32.92 -3.17 -21.80
C ASP A 4 33.90 -1.95 -21.82
N ARG A 5 33.80 -1.11 -20.77
CA ARG A 5 34.66 0.05 -20.55
C ARG A 5 35.73 -0.17 -19.45
N GLY A 6 35.93 -1.41 -19.04
CA GLY A 6 36.90 -1.79 -18.03
C GLY A 6 36.50 -1.47 -16.57
N MET A 7 35.21 -1.22 -16.31
CA MET A 7 34.72 -0.93 -14.98
C MET A 7 34.02 -2.18 -14.41
N SER A 8 34.64 -2.84 -13.44
CA SER A 8 34.02 -3.92 -12.67
C SER A 8 33.36 -3.36 -11.42
N LEU A 9 32.11 -3.80 -11.18
CA LEU A 9 31.36 -3.44 -9.98
C LEU A 9 31.37 -4.61 -8.99
N ASN A 10 31.78 -4.36 -7.76
CA ASN A 10 31.71 -5.35 -6.68
C ASN A 10 30.30 -5.51 -6.09
N GLY A 11 29.43 -4.51 -6.34
CA GLY A 11 28.04 -4.53 -5.88
C GLY A 11 27.33 -3.22 -6.22
N VAL A 12 26.02 -3.24 -6.04
CA VAL A 12 25.15 -2.06 -6.25
C VAL A 12 24.23 -1.93 -5.06
N VAL A 13 24.14 -0.73 -4.50
CA VAL A 13 23.16 -0.38 -3.47
C VAL A 13 22.04 0.42 -4.12
N LEU A 14 20.82 -0.11 -4.09
CA LEU A 14 19.62 0.54 -4.60
C LEU A 14 18.92 1.26 -3.43
N LEU A 15 19.17 2.57 -3.31
CA LEU A 15 18.56 3.39 -2.27
C LEU A 15 17.25 3.99 -2.77
N SER A 16 16.12 3.62 -2.16
CA SER A 16 14.76 4.10 -2.50
C SER A 16 14.44 4.05 -4.00
N SER A 17 15.00 3.06 -4.69
CA SER A 17 14.89 2.95 -6.16
C SER A 17 13.54 2.37 -6.57
N ILE A 18 12.87 3.02 -7.52
CA ILE A 18 11.69 2.47 -8.20
C ILE A 18 12.16 1.59 -9.35
N MET A 19 11.86 0.29 -9.27
CA MET A 19 12.32 -0.70 -10.24
C MET A 19 11.54 -0.65 -11.56
N ASN A 20 10.29 -0.20 -11.52
CA ASN A 20 9.45 -0.07 -12.71
C ASN A 20 8.46 1.10 -12.56
N TYR A 21 8.74 2.19 -13.24
CA TYR A 21 7.84 3.36 -13.28
C TYR A 21 6.56 3.12 -14.08
N GLY A 22 6.56 2.13 -15.00
CA GLY A 22 5.43 1.83 -15.86
C GLY A 22 4.18 1.36 -15.08
N VAL A 23 4.34 0.73 -13.93
CA VAL A 23 3.20 0.22 -13.13
C VAL A 23 2.28 1.32 -12.60
N ARG A 24 2.72 2.57 -12.58
CA ARG A 24 1.95 3.74 -12.13
C ARG A 24 1.40 4.59 -13.27
N GLN A 25 1.62 4.17 -14.51
CA GLN A 25 1.09 4.91 -15.66
C GLN A 25 -0.44 4.77 -15.75
N PRO A 26 -1.15 5.84 -16.12
CA PRO A 26 -2.59 5.75 -16.35
C PRO A 26 -2.94 4.66 -17.35
N GLY A 27 -3.97 3.88 -17.05
CA GLY A 27 -4.38 2.74 -17.87
C GLY A 27 -3.64 1.43 -17.60
N TYR A 28 -2.62 1.42 -16.74
CA TYR A 28 -1.89 0.21 -16.38
C TYR A 28 -2.52 -0.46 -15.14
N PRO A 29 -3.17 -1.63 -15.26
CA PRO A 29 -3.87 -2.25 -14.14
C PRO A 29 -2.96 -2.94 -13.13
N GLN A 30 -1.68 -3.13 -13.47
CA GLN A 30 -0.73 -3.92 -12.69
C GLN A 30 -0.56 -3.44 -11.24
N ASN A 31 -0.63 -2.13 -11.02
CA ASN A 31 -0.54 -1.56 -9.67
C ASN A 31 -1.63 -2.12 -8.74
N PHE A 32 -2.88 -2.20 -9.22
CA PHE A 32 -4.00 -2.70 -8.44
C PHE A 32 -3.90 -4.21 -8.18
N VAL A 33 -3.45 -4.97 -9.19
CA VAL A 33 -3.21 -6.41 -9.07
C VAL A 33 -2.18 -6.72 -7.99
N THR A 34 -1.07 -5.97 -7.98
CA THR A 34 0.03 -6.19 -7.03
C THR A 34 -0.27 -5.73 -5.61
N LEU A 35 -1.15 -4.73 -5.42
CA LEU A 35 -1.56 -4.23 -4.10
C LEU A 35 -2.57 -5.13 -3.40
N LEU A 36 -3.41 -5.85 -4.14
CA LEU A 36 -4.52 -6.62 -3.57
C LEU A 36 -4.09 -7.62 -2.49
N PRO A 37 -3.01 -8.42 -2.64
CA PRO A 37 -2.56 -9.31 -1.57
C PRO A 37 -2.17 -8.58 -0.29
N THR A 38 -1.59 -7.39 -0.39
CA THR A 38 -1.25 -6.54 0.76
C THR A 38 -2.52 -6.01 1.44
N TYR A 39 -3.51 -5.58 0.67
CA TYR A 39 -4.80 -5.17 1.23
C TYR A 39 -5.48 -6.30 1.99
N SER A 40 -5.44 -7.50 1.44
CA SER A 40 -6.00 -8.70 2.08
C SER A 40 -5.29 -9.06 3.38
N ALA A 41 -3.96 -9.01 3.42
CA ALA A 41 -3.17 -9.22 4.63
C ALA A 41 -3.49 -8.17 5.71
N THR A 42 -3.63 -6.91 5.29
CA THR A 42 -3.99 -5.79 6.17
C THR A 42 -5.40 -5.97 6.76
N ALA A 43 -6.37 -6.29 5.92
CA ALA A 43 -7.74 -6.57 6.37
C ALA A 43 -7.82 -7.78 7.31
N TRP A 44 -7.01 -8.82 7.05
CA TRP A 44 -6.86 -9.97 7.93
C TRP A 44 -6.33 -9.55 9.31
N TYR A 45 -5.26 -8.74 9.35
CA TYR A 45 -4.66 -8.24 10.59
C TYR A 45 -5.66 -7.43 11.42
N HIS A 46 -6.40 -6.53 10.78
CA HIS A 46 -7.39 -5.66 11.43
C HIS A 46 -8.76 -6.32 11.68
N ARG A 47 -8.89 -7.63 11.39
CA ARG A 47 -10.11 -8.42 11.60
C ARG A 47 -11.33 -7.83 10.87
N LYS A 48 -11.12 -7.39 9.63
CA LYS A 48 -12.19 -6.82 8.77
C LYS A 48 -12.78 -7.85 7.80
N LEU A 49 -12.26 -9.08 7.77
CA LEU A 49 -12.74 -10.14 6.90
C LEU A 49 -13.84 -10.97 7.61
N ALA A 50 -14.92 -11.25 6.89
CA ALA A 50 -15.99 -12.12 7.40
C ALA A 50 -15.53 -13.60 7.50
N HIS A 51 -14.71 -14.04 6.54
CA HIS A 51 -14.20 -15.42 6.44
C HIS A 51 -12.68 -15.44 6.29
N PRO A 52 -11.92 -15.05 7.34
CA PRO A 52 -10.47 -15.02 7.28
C PRO A 52 -9.88 -16.44 7.15
N ALA A 53 -8.76 -16.57 6.46
CA ALA A 53 -7.95 -17.79 6.49
C ALA A 53 -7.35 -18.00 7.90
N ALA A 54 -6.93 -19.22 8.21
CA ALA A 54 -6.34 -19.56 9.50
C ALA A 54 -5.01 -18.81 9.74
N THR A 55 -4.25 -18.56 8.68
CA THR A 55 -2.98 -17.83 8.73
C THR A 55 -2.94 -16.69 7.72
N VAL A 56 -2.12 -15.68 7.99
CA VAL A 56 -1.88 -14.57 7.04
C VAL A 56 -1.28 -15.08 5.73
N GLY A 57 -0.43 -16.12 5.78
CA GLY A 57 0.16 -16.72 4.58
C GLY A 57 -0.89 -17.30 3.63
N GLU A 58 -1.85 -18.06 4.18
CA GLU A 58 -2.98 -18.58 3.40
C GLU A 58 -3.87 -17.47 2.86
N GLN A 59 -4.12 -16.42 3.65
CA GLN A 59 -4.89 -15.27 3.21
C GLN A 59 -4.24 -14.54 2.03
N VAL A 60 -2.94 -14.30 2.13
CA VAL A 60 -2.14 -13.69 1.05
C VAL A 60 -2.15 -14.57 -0.20
N GLN A 61 -2.05 -15.89 -0.04
CA GLN A 61 -2.07 -16.80 -1.21
C GLN A 61 -3.43 -16.78 -1.92
N ARG A 62 -4.54 -16.85 -1.18
CA ARG A 62 -5.89 -16.69 -1.75
C ARG A 62 -6.03 -15.39 -2.54
N ALA A 63 -5.58 -14.29 -1.95
CA ALA A 63 -5.64 -12.97 -2.59
C ALA A 63 -4.73 -12.89 -3.82
N ARG A 64 -3.57 -13.53 -3.81
CA ARG A 64 -2.64 -13.58 -4.94
C ARG A 64 -3.22 -14.37 -6.10
N ASP A 65 -3.81 -15.54 -5.83
CA ASP A 65 -4.43 -16.38 -6.87
C ASP A 65 -5.58 -15.64 -7.55
N PHE A 66 -6.43 -14.98 -6.77
CA PHE A 66 -7.48 -14.11 -7.29
C PHE A 66 -6.92 -12.93 -8.09
N ALA A 67 -5.91 -12.24 -7.55
CA ALA A 67 -5.33 -11.04 -8.18
C ALA A 67 -4.71 -11.34 -9.55
N LEU A 68 -3.92 -12.43 -9.65
CA LEU A 68 -3.21 -12.80 -10.87
C LEU A 68 -4.11 -13.51 -11.90
N GLY A 69 -5.24 -14.02 -11.51
CA GLY A 69 -6.20 -14.72 -12.36
C GLY A 69 -7.43 -13.86 -12.68
N PRO A 70 -8.56 -14.08 -11.97
CA PRO A 70 -9.83 -13.45 -12.28
C PRO A 70 -9.78 -11.92 -12.31
N TYR A 71 -9.14 -11.30 -11.30
CA TYR A 71 -9.09 -9.85 -11.19
C TYR A 71 -8.26 -9.18 -12.29
N ALA A 72 -7.07 -9.70 -12.59
CA ALA A 72 -6.24 -9.20 -13.69
C ALA A 72 -6.98 -9.31 -15.04
N SER A 73 -7.67 -10.43 -15.27
CA SER A 73 -8.48 -10.65 -16.47
C SER A 73 -9.63 -9.63 -16.58
N ALA A 74 -10.34 -9.40 -15.48
CA ALA A 74 -11.44 -8.42 -15.43
C ALA A 74 -10.95 -6.99 -15.71
N LEU A 75 -9.82 -6.58 -15.10
CA LEU A 75 -9.24 -5.27 -15.36
C LEU A 75 -8.81 -5.08 -16.83
N ALA A 76 -8.30 -6.15 -17.46
CA ALA A 76 -7.88 -6.12 -18.86
C ALA A 76 -9.07 -5.95 -19.82
N LYS A 77 -10.26 -6.44 -19.47
CA LYS A 77 -11.48 -6.27 -20.29
C LYS A 77 -11.98 -4.81 -20.31
N GLY A 78 -11.66 -4.03 -19.29
CA GLY A 78 -12.11 -2.64 -19.16
C GLY A 78 -13.63 -2.53 -19.27
N HIS A 79 -14.14 -1.72 -20.20
CA HIS A 79 -15.58 -1.53 -20.43
C HIS A 79 -16.28 -2.74 -21.11
N MET A 80 -15.52 -3.75 -21.54
CA MET A 80 -16.07 -4.98 -22.15
C MET A 80 -16.48 -6.02 -21.12
N ILE A 81 -16.25 -5.78 -19.83
CA ILE A 81 -16.69 -6.69 -18.75
C ILE A 81 -18.22 -6.70 -18.67
N SER A 82 -18.82 -7.88 -18.51
CA SER A 82 -20.27 -7.98 -18.29
C SER A 82 -20.63 -7.58 -16.86
N ASP A 83 -21.88 -7.12 -16.65
CA ASP A 83 -22.39 -6.75 -15.32
C ASP A 83 -22.30 -7.92 -14.33
N ALA A 84 -22.60 -9.13 -14.78
CA ALA A 84 -22.53 -10.34 -13.95
C ALA A 84 -21.09 -10.66 -13.51
N GLU A 85 -20.13 -10.56 -14.43
CA GLU A 85 -18.71 -10.77 -14.11
C GLU A 85 -18.19 -9.66 -13.20
N ARG A 86 -18.56 -8.40 -13.48
CA ARG A 86 -18.20 -7.26 -12.63
C ARG A 86 -18.69 -7.47 -11.20
N ALA A 87 -19.95 -7.84 -11.03
CA ALA A 87 -20.54 -8.09 -9.73
C ALA A 87 -19.80 -9.20 -8.96
N GLU A 88 -19.41 -10.27 -9.65
CA GLU A 88 -18.66 -11.37 -9.03
C GLU A 88 -17.25 -10.95 -8.60
N ILE A 89 -16.55 -10.17 -9.43
CA ILE A 89 -15.23 -9.62 -9.06
C ILE A 89 -15.35 -8.68 -7.85
N VAL A 90 -16.32 -7.78 -7.84
CA VAL A 90 -16.57 -6.87 -6.71
C VAL A 90 -16.88 -7.65 -5.43
N ARG A 91 -17.67 -8.71 -5.50
CA ARG A 91 -17.98 -9.58 -4.36
C ARG A 91 -16.71 -10.23 -3.79
N GLN A 92 -15.89 -10.85 -4.65
CA GLN A 92 -14.63 -11.50 -4.23
C GLN A 92 -13.63 -10.49 -3.68
N MET A 93 -13.50 -9.31 -4.29
CA MET A 93 -12.68 -8.23 -3.73
C MET A 93 -13.14 -7.82 -2.33
N SER A 94 -14.44 -7.69 -2.13
CA SER A 94 -15.01 -7.35 -0.81
C SER A 94 -14.66 -8.42 0.23
N GLU A 95 -14.80 -9.69 -0.10
CA GLU A 95 -14.45 -10.81 0.80
C GLU A 95 -12.95 -10.83 1.15
N LEU A 96 -12.09 -10.46 0.21
CA LEU A 96 -10.64 -10.47 0.39
C LEU A 96 -10.10 -9.20 1.06
N THR A 97 -10.77 -8.07 0.92
CA THR A 97 -10.26 -6.77 1.40
C THR A 97 -11.04 -6.18 2.57
N GLY A 98 -12.22 -6.70 2.87
CA GLY A 98 -13.10 -6.16 3.91
C GLY A 98 -13.75 -4.81 3.55
N LEU A 99 -13.56 -4.32 2.33
CA LEU A 99 -14.23 -3.12 1.82
C LEU A 99 -15.65 -3.42 1.37
N SER A 100 -16.53 -2.42 1.42
CA SER A 100 -17.91 -2.62 0.94
C SER A 100 -17.97 -2.82 -0.58
N PRO A 101 -18.88 -3.66 -1.10
CA PRO A 101 -19.07 -3.84 -2.54
C PRO A 101 -19.33 -2.52 -3.26
N THR A 102 -20.14 -1.64 -2.67
CA THR A 102 -20.47 -0.31 -3.23
C THR A 102 -19.21 0.55 -3.39
N PHE A 103 -18.32 0.56 -2.40
CA PHE A 103 -17.08 1.31 -2.49
C PHE A 103 -16.16 0.78 -3.62
N ILE A 104 -16.02 -0.53 -3.70
CA ILE A 104 -15.20 -1.18 -4.74
C ILE A 104 -15.77 -0.92 -6.14
N ASP A 105 -17.08 -0.99 -6.28
CA ASP A 105 -17.76 -0.74 -7.56
C ASP A 105 -17.62 0.73 -7.99
N ASN A 106 -17.82 1.67 -7.07
CA ASN A 106 -17.61 3.11 -7.31
C ASN A 106 -16.16 3.43 -7.69
N ALA A 107 -15.19 2.69 -7.16
CA ALA A 107 -13.77 2.78 -7.52
C ALA A 107 -13.45 2.09 -8.86
N ASN A 108 -14.46 1.59 -9.61
CA ASN A 108 -14.27 0.78 -10.81
C ASN A 108 -13.31 -0.40 -10.59
N MET A 109 -13.39 -1.03 -9.42
CA MET A 109 -12.49 -2.13 -8.99
C MET A 109 -11.01 -1.71 -8.88
N ARG A 110 -10.68 -0.41 -8.97
CA ARG A 110 -9.33 0.15 -8.93
C ARG A 110 -9.14 0.96 -7.66
N VAL A 111 -9.05 0.26 -6.53
CA VAL A 111 -8.90 0.89 -5.22
C VAL A 111 -7.46 1.36 -5.04
N GLU A 112 -7.28 2.67 -4.97
CA GLU A 112 -5.99 3.30 -4.70
C GLU A 112 -5.53 3.06 -3.26
N LEU A 113 -4.20 3.08 -3.04
CA LEU A 113 -3.62 2.85 -1.70
C LEU A 113 -4.13 3.87 -0.66
N SER A 114 -4.19 5.14 -1.02
CA SER A 114 -4.71 6.21 -0.15
C SER A 114 -6.15 5.95 0.25
N SER A 115 -7.00 5.61 -0.73
CA SER A 115 -8.40 5.32 -0.50
C SER A 115 -8.61 4.06 0.34
N PHE A 116 -7.80 3.01 0.13
CA PHE A 116 -7.82 1.82 0.97
C PHE A 116 -7.46 2.13 2.43
N ARG A 117 -6.39 2.93 2.64
CA ARG A 117 -5.94 3.34 3.98
C ARG A 117 -7.00 4.13 4.73
N LYS A 118 -7.78 4.92 4.02
CA LYS A 118 -8.88 5.73 4.57
C LYS A 118 -10.12 4.88 4.86
N GLU A 119 -10.48 3.98 3.93
CA GLU A 119 -11.75 3.28 3.95
C GLU A 119 -11.79 2.10 4.93
N LEU A 120 -10.69 1.35 5.06
CA LEU A 120 -10.69 0.08 5.80
C LEU A 120 -11.24 0.18 7.22
N LEU A 121 -10.90 1.25 7.95
CA LEU A 121 -11.30 1.48 9.34
C LEU A 121 -12.12 2.78 9.51
N ARG A 122 -12.75 3.26 8.46
CA ARG A 122 -13.59 4.47 8.47
C ARG A 122 -14.70 4.41 9.53
N ASP A 123 -15.29 3.23 9.74
CA ASP A 123 -16.29 2.97 10.76
C ASP A 123 -15.79 3.22 12.20
N ARG A 124 -14.47 3.18 12.40
CA ARG A 124 -13.81 3.44 13.68
C ARG A 124 -13.19 4.84 13.75
N ARG A 125 -13.35 5.65 12.72
CA ARG A 125 -12.65 6.93 12.55
C ARG A 125 -11.14 6.79 12.72
N GLN A 126 -10.57 5.78 12.06
CA GLN A 126 -9.15 5.48 12.09
C GLN A 126 -8.61 5.30 10.68
N THR A 127 -7.36 5.70 10.50
CA THR A 127 -6.56 5.43 9.30
C THR A 127 -5.43 4.47 9.62
N ILE A 128 -4.90 3.80 8.60
CA ILE A 128 -3.78 2.88 8.72
C ILE A 128 -2.52 3.46 8.09
N GLY A 129 -1.36 3.01 8.57
CA GLY A 129 -0.06 3.45 8.08
C GLY A 129 0.19 3.07 6.62
N ARG A 130 1.01 3.89 5.94
CA ARG A 130 1.42 3.66 4.56
C ARG A 130 2.59 2.68 4.47
N LEU A 131 3.57 2.83 5.35
CA LEU A 131 4.78 2.00 5.37
C LEU A 131 4.54 0.70 6.16
N ASP A 132 3.81 0.81 7.25
CA ASP A 132 3.37 -0.33 8.06
C ASP A 132 1.90 -0.14 8.42
N THR A 133 1.04 -0.96 7.80
CA THR A 133 -0.40 -0.88 7.94
C THR A 133 -0.93 -1.31 9.32
N ARG A 134 -0.08 -1.79 10.21
CA ARG A 134 -0.43 -2.13 11.60
C ARG A 134 -0.56 -0.89 12.48
N TYR A 135 0.13 0.20 12.14
CA TYR A 135 0.00 1.48 12.84
C TYR A 135 -1.34 2.13 12.53
N LEU A 136 -1.93 2.71 13.56
CA LEU A 136 -3.24 3.37 13.51
C LEU A 136 -3.10 4.85 13.85
N GLY A 137 -3.83 5.69 13.12
CA GLY A 137 -4.02 7.11 13.40
C GLY A 137 -5.48 7.44 13.57
N LEU A 138 -5.76 8.54 14.25
CA LEU A 138 -7.09 9.13 14.27
C LEU A 138 -7.41 9.71 12.90
N ASP A 139 -8.66 9.65 12.53
CA ASP A 139 -9.18 10.20 11.29
C ASP A 139 -10.00 11.45 11.59
N ASP A 140 -9.41 12.62 11.39
CA ASP A 140 -10.03 13.90 11.72
C ASP A 140 -11.20 14.21 10.78
N ASP A 141 -11.07 13.86 9.50
CA ASP A 141 -12.13 13.99 8.50
C ASP A 141 -12.49 12.66 7.86
N ALA A 142 -13.36 11.89 8.50
CA ALA A 142 -13.79 10.60 7.98
C ALA A 142 -14.58 10.68 6.66
N SER A 143 -14.93 11.86 6.16
CA SER A 143 -15.58 12.05 4.85
C SER A 143 -14.62 12.17 3.69
N GLY A 144 -13.33 12.48 3.95
CA GLY A 144 -12.30 12.65 2.94
C GLY A 144 -11.94 11.37 2.19
N ASP A 145 -11.22 11.51 1.08
CA ASP A 145 -10.84 10.41 0.18
C ASP A 145 -9.48 9.80 0.51
N SER A 146 -8.65 10.50 1.29
CA SER A 146 -7.30 10.08 1.66
C SER A 146 -6.99 10.45 3.11
N PRO A 147 -6.10 9.72 3.80
CA PRO A 147 -5.62 10.12 5.11
C PRO A 147 -4.85 11.44 5.05
N GLU A 148 -5.04 12.29 6.04
CA GLU A 148 -4.32 13.55 6.22
C GLU A 148 -2.89 13.31 6.71
N ASP A 149 -2.67 12.22 7.45
CA ASP A 149 -1.37 11.85 8.04
C ASP A 149 -1.02 10.39 7.74
N ASP A 150 0.24 10.04 8.00
CA ASP A 150 0.72 8.67 7.97
C ASP A 150 1.11 8.17 9.35
N PRO A 151 0.25 7.42 10.05
CA PRO A 151 0.55 6.96 11.41
C PRO A 151 1.84 6.13 11.51
N SER A 152 2.23 5.42 10.46
CA SER A 152 3.49 4.68 10.47
C SER A 152 4.72 5.58 10.41
N SER A 153 4.61 6.73 9.76
CA SER A 153 5.65 7.76 9.73
C SER A 153 5.71 8.51 11.05
N SER A 154 4.57 9.01 11.52
CA SER A 154 4.45 9.79 12.76
C SER A 154 4.95 9.01 13.98
N ALA A 155 4.71 7.71 14.03
CA ALA A 155 5.16 6.85 15.14
C ALA A 155 6.69 6.77 15.28
N VAL A 156 7.47 6.94 14.22
CA VAL A 156 8.93 6.76 14.23
C VAL A 156 9.71 8.05 14.03
N THR A 157 9.08 9.09 13.48
CA THR A 157 9.76 10.34 13.10
C THR A 157 10.49 10.97 14.26
N GLY A 158 9.86 11.12 15.43
CA GLY A 158 10.50 11.72 16.61
C GLY A 158 11.74 10.96 17.09
N ALA A 159 11.68 9.64 17.09
CA ALA A 159 12.80 8.79 17.49
C ALA A 159 13.96 8.90 16.48
N TYR A 160 13.66 8.86 15.18
CA TYR A 160 14.69 9.03 14.14
C TYR A 160 15.37 10.39 14.22
N PHE A 161 14.62 11.47 14.42
CA PHE A 161 15.19 12.80 14.58
C PHE A 161 16.12 12.90 15.77
N GLY A 162 15.69 12.39 16.93
CA GLY A 162 16.51 12.42 18.15
C GLY A 162 17.82 11.67 17.96
N VAL A 163 17.76 10.42 17.50
CA VAL A 163 18.94 9.57 17.30
C VAL A 163 19.84 10.11 16.19
N PHE A 164 19.29 10.60 15.09
CA PHE A 164 20.07 11.16 13.99
C PHE A 164 20.84 12.42 14.43
N ARG A 165 20.19 13.33 15.14
CA ARG A 165 20.85 14.53 15.66
C ARG A 165 21.97 14.21 16.64
N ASP A 166 21.73 13.25 17.53
CA ASP A 166 22.75 12.78 18.48
C ASP A 166 23.96 12.19 17.74
N TYR A 167 23.73 11.30 16.80
CA TYR A 167 24.77 10.69 15.97
C TYR A 167 25.59 11.72 15.20
N VAL A 168 24.93 12.65 14.52
CA VAL A 168 25.59 13.70 13.73
C VAL A 168 26.42 14.63 14.61
N ALA A 169 25.89 15.01 15.78
CA ALA A 169 26.57 15.94 16.68
C ALA A 169 27.74 15.29 17.44
N ASN A 170 27.59 14.04 17.90
CA ASN A 170 28.53 13.41 18.84
C ASN A 170 29.46 12.41 18.16
N GLU A 171 29.01 11.65 17.14
CA GLU A 171 29.85 10.70 16.44
C GLU A 171 30.56 11.34 15.21
N LEU A 172 29.85 12.16 14.46
CA LEU A 172 30.42 12.84 13.29
C LEU A 172 31.01 14.23 13.62
N ASN A 173 30.85 14.70 14.85
CA ASN A 173 31.31 16.03 15.31
C ASN A 173 30.80 17.19 14.42
N TYR A 174 29.67 17.01 13.76
CA TYR A 174 29.06 18.05 12.94
C TYR A 174 28.02 18.81 13.75
N LYS A 175 28.33 20.07 14.07
CA LYS A 175 27.46 20.98 14.82
C LYS A 175 27.07 22.12 13.90
N THR A 176 25.77 22.42 13.84
CA THR A 176 25.22 23.48 13.00
C THR A 176 24.03 24.12 13.68
N ASP A 177 23.86 25.42 13.43
CA ASP A 177 22.70 26.20 13.83
C ASP A 177 21.60 26.20 12.73
N VAL A 178 21.90 25.59 11.58
CA VAL A 178 20.96 25.50 10.46
C VAL A 178 19.90 24.47 10.77
N GLU A 179 18.65 24.87 10.60
CA GLU A 179 17.52 23.96 10.74
C GLU A 179 17.57 22.83 9.69
N TYR A 180 17.38 21.58 10.14
CA TYR A 180 17.28 20.45 9.24
C TYR A 180 15.97 20.53 8.44
N ARG A 181 16.07 20.64 7.13
CA ARG A 181 14.90 20.68 6.22
C ARG A 181 14.63 19.29 5.68
N MET A 182 13.39 18.82 5.86
CA MET A 182 12.88 17.59 5.23
C MET A 182 12.24 17.89 3.90
#